data_79f7e6dd58926198051b53ebc52f56d7
#
_entry.id   79f7e6dd58926198051b53ebc52f56d7
#
_cell.length_a   1.000
_cell.length_b   1.000
_cell.length_c   1.000
_cell.angle_alpha   90.00
_cell.angle_beta   90.00
_cell.angle_gamma   90.00
#
_symmetry.space_group_name_H-M   'P 1'
#
loop_
_entity.id
_entity.type
_entity.pdbx_description
1 polymer ?
#
loop_
_entity_poly.entity_id
_entity_poly.type
_entity_poly.pdbx_seq_one_letter_code
_entity_poly.pdbx_strand_id
1 'polypeptide(L)'
;MKILAIETSCDETAAAVVEDGRKVLSSVVASQVEEHIIYGGVVPEIASRRHTEVICGVARNALLQAGCDFKNLDAIAVTFAPGLVGALLVGVNYAKGISYSAGLPLIPVHHIRAHIAANYITHPELVPPFICLVVSGGHSHIIEVKDYTGFSVIGRTRDDAAGEAMDKAARALGLPYPGGLNLDRASGDGNPNAFSFPRPRVEGSEFDFSFSGLKTAALNTINSAKQKNEKIDVADFGASYIKAVSDYLAKNVEKAVKNSGCKVLALAGGVAANSRLRRKFTELCNQNDWKLYLPDVKLCGDNAAMVGAQAYYEYQAGNTADLTLNACASLSIDAKF
;
A
#
# COMPACT_ATOMS: atom_id res chain seq x y z
N MET A 1 -14.92 14.30 -15.01
CA MET A 1 -14.80 14.80 -13.61
C MET A 1 -13.32 14.81 -13.23
N LYS A 2 -12.80 15.99 -12.87
CA LYS A 2 -11.40 16.17 -12.48
C LYS A 2 -11.30 16.36 -10.96
N ILE A 3 -10.52 15.56 -10.30
CA ILE A 3 -10.34 15.57 -8.84
C ILE A 3 -8.89 15.88 -8.52
N LEU A 4 -8.64 16.89 -7.68
CA LEU A 4 -7.35 17.07 -7.02
C LEU A 4 -7.32 16.19 -5.77
N ALA A 5 -6.42 15.22 -5.75
CA ALA A 5 -6.25 14.26 -4.66
C ALA A 5 -4.98 14.55 -3.87
N ILE A 6 -5.05 14.35 -2.56
CA ILE A 6 -3.97 14.58 -1.59
C ILE A 6 -3.73 13.31 -0.78
N GLU A 7 -2.46 12.91 -0.66
CA GLU A 7 -2.01 11.78 0.17
C GLU A 7 -0.91 12.24 1.12
N THR A 8 -1.10 12.00 2.42
CA THR A 8 -0.13 12.30 3.48
C THR A 8 -0.18 11.30 4.64
N SER A 9 -0.58 10.05 4.39
CA SER A 9 -0.85 9.10 5.48
C SER A 9 0.40 8.57 6.19
N CYS A 10 1.59 8.67 5.56
CA CYS A 10 2.83 8.14 6.12
C CYS A 10 4.01 9.08 5.86
N ASP A 11 4.95 8.73 4.99
CA ASP A 11 6.19 9.48 4.70
C ASP A 11 6.24 10.03 3.26
N GLU A 12 5.19 9.89 2.47
CA GLU A 12 5.03 10.52 1.17
C GLU A 12 4.02 11.67 1.23
N THR A 13 4.45 12.88 0.80
CA THR A 13 3.51 13.97 0.49
C THR A 13 3.21 13.90 -1.00
N ALA A 14 1.97 13.59 -1.36
CA ALA A 14 1.61 13.51 -2.78
C ALA A 14 0.36 14.30 -3.12
N ALA A 15 0.33 14.80 -4.36
CA ALA A 15 -0.85 15.38 -4.98
C ALA A 15 -0.96 14.92 -6.44
N ALA A 16 -2.18 14.70 -6.90
CA ALA A 16 -2.47 14.28 -8.27
C ALA A 16 -3.77 14.89 -8.78
N VAL A 17 -3.86 15.12 -10.08
CA VAL A 17 -5.12 15.41 -10.75
C VAL A 17 -5.54 14.17 -11.54
N VAL A 18 -6.69 13.62 -11.20
CA VAL A 18 -7.24 12.40 -11.82
C VAL A 18 -8.57 12.72 -12.47
N GLU A 19 -8.74 12.27 -13.70
CA GLU A 19 -9.97 12.41 -14.48
C GLU A 19 -10.74 11.09 -14.53
N ASP A 20 -12.02 11.12 -14.14
CA ASP A 20 -12.97 9.99 -14.19
C ASP A 20 -12.45 8.71 -13.49
N GLY A 21 -11.63 8.88 -12.44
CA GLY A 21 -11.11 7.81 -11.61
C GLY A 21 -10.08 6.89 -12.28
N ARG A 22 -9.75 7.12 -13.55
CA ARG A 22 -8.88 6.19 -14.31
C ARG A 22 -7.75 6.87 -15.09
N LYS A 23 -7.91 8.14 -15.45
CA LYS A 23 -6.91 8.89 -16.21
C LYS A 23 -6.14 9.83 -15.31
N VAL A 24 -4.86 9.59 -15.12
CA VAL A 24 -3.96 10.44 -14.36
C VAL A 24 -3.47 11.58 -15.25
N LEU A 25 -3.86 12.82 -14.93
CA LEU A 25 -3.41 14.02 -15.63
C LEU A 25 -2.07 14.51 -15.06
N SER A 26 -1.87 14.34 -13.76
CA SER A 26 -0.60 14.62 -13.08
C SER A 26 -0.48 13.77 -11.82
N SER A 27 0.76 13.49 -11.40
CA SER A 27 1.05 12.82 -10.13
C SER A 27 2.41 13.29 -9.64
N VAL A 28 2.43 13.98 -8.50
CA VAL A 28 3.63 14.51 -7.86
C VAL A 28 3.77 13.91 -6.49
N VAL A 29 4.94 13.36 -6.20
CA VAL A 29 5.29 12.75 -4.91
C VAL A 29 6.57 13.39 -4.39
N ALA A 30 6.55 13.86 -3.16
CA ALA A 30 7.71 14.28 -2.39
C ALA A 30 7.91 13.26 -1.27
N SER A 31 8.86 12.34 -1.48
CA SER A 31 9.19 11.28 -0.52
C SER A 31 10.14 11.79 0.55
N GLN A 32 9.96 11.32 1.77
CA GLN A 32 10.78 11.61 2.93
C GLN A 32 11.74 10.46 3.27
N VAL A 33 11.86 9.46 2.39
CA VAL A 33 12.67 8.25 2.60
C VAL A 33 14.11 8.61 2.98
N GLU A 34 14.74 9.58 2.28
CA GLU A 34 16.12 10.00 2.56
C GLU A 34 16.28 10.56 3.98
N GLU A 35 15.28 11.27 4.49
CA GLU A 35 15.28 11.83 5.84
C GLU A 35 15.09 10.74 6.91
N HIS A 36 14.33 9.69 6.59
CA HIS A 36 14.03 8.59 7.50
C HIS A 36 15.10 7.46 7.53
N ILE A 37 15.97 7.39 6.52
CA ILE A 37 17.07 6.39 6.46
C ILE A 37 17.92 6.41 7.72
N ILE A 38 18.27 7.61 8.24
CA ILE A 38 19.13 7.76 9.41
C ILE A 38 18.51 7.18 10.70
N TYR A 39 17.19 7.10 10.75
CA TYR A 39 16.44 6.52 11.87
C TYR A 39 16.11 5.03 11.65
N GLY A 40 16.34 4.53 10.44
CA GLY A 40 16.02 3.16 10.04
C GLY A 40 14.53 2.87 9.93
N GLY A 41 13.71 3.90 9.68
CA GLY A 41 12.25 3.84 9.51
C GLY A 41 11.58 5.16 9.81
N VAL A 42 10.28 5.24 9.54
CA VAL A 42 9.51 6.47 9.68
C VAL A 42 9.41 6.94 11.13
N VAL A 43 9.69 8.23 11.37
CA VAL A 43 9.47 8.93 12.64
C VAL A 43 8.24 9.83 12.48
N PRO A 44 7.11 9.52 13.13
CA PRO A 44 5.82 10.17 12.85
C PRO A 44 5.83 11.69 13.03
N GLU A 45 6.54 12.21 14.01
CA GLU A 45 6.62 13.66 14.25
C GLU A 45 7.41 14.38 13.15
N ILE A 46 8.52 13.79 12.71
CA ILE A 46 9.31 14.33 11.61
C ILE A 46 8.48 14.33 10.33
N ALA A 47 7.80 13.20 10.03
CA ALA A 47 6.93 13.09 8.87
C ALA A 47 5.85 14.17 8.87
N SER A 48 5.16 14.37 10.00
CA SER A 48 4.10 15.38 10.10
C SER A 48 4.61 16.81 9.84
N ARG A 49 5.77 17.17 10.36
CA ARG A 49 6.39 18.48 10.12
C ARG A 49 6.76 18.65 8.66
N ARG A 50 7.37 17.63 8.05
CA ARG A 50 7.79 17.70 6.66
C ARG A 50 6.62 17.87 5.70
N HIS A 51 5.48 17.21 5.96
CA HIS A 51 4.26 17.43 5.18
C HIS A 51 3.85 18.90 5.15
N THR A 52 3.91 19.61 6.29
CA THR A 52 3.50 21.03 6.35
C THR A 52 4.40 21.94 5.50
N GLU A 53 5.67 21.59 5.35
CA GLU A 53 6.63 22.38 4.59
C GLU A 53 6.43 22.26 3.08
N VAL A 54 6.01 21.07 2.60
CA VAL A 54 6.04 20.76 1.17
C VAL A 54 4.68 20.67 0.49
N ILE A 55 3.58 20.46 1.23
CA ILE A 55 2.26 20.16 0.68
C ILE A 55 1.75 21.21 -0.31
N CYS A 56 1.97 22.51 -0.03
CA CYS A 56 1.56 23.60 -0.93
C CYS A 56 2.30 23.53 -2.27
N GLY A 57 3.60 23.25 -2.23
CA GLY A 57 4.44 23.13 -3.43
C GLY A 57 4.05 21.89 -4.26
N VAL A 58 3.81 20.77 -3.60
CA VAL A 58 3.41 19.51 -4.25
C VAL A 58 2.05 19.66 -4.94
N ALA A 59 1.05 20.23 -4.26
CA ALA A 59 -0.27 20.45 -4.84
C ALA A 59 -0.24 21.44 -6.02
N ARG A 60 0.52 22.55 -5.89
CA ARG A 60 0.72 23.51 -6.97
C ARG A 60 1.37 22.87 -8.19
N ASN A 61 2.40 22.06 -8.00
CA ASN A 61 3.07 21.36 -9.08
C ASN A 61 2.15 20.36 -9.78
N ALA A 62 1.29 19.66 -9.03
CA ALA A 62 0.31 18.75 -9.59
C ALA A 62 -0.69 19.50 -10.49
N LEU A 63 -1.20 20.64 -10.06
CA LEU A 63 -2.09 21.48 -10.87
C LEU A 63 -1.39 22.01 -12.13
N LEU A 64 -0.17 22.52 -12.02
CA LEU A 64 0.62 23.01 -13.15
C LEU A 64 0.89 21.92 -14.20
N GLN A 65 1.29 20.72 -13.77
CA GLN A 65 1.52 19.57 -14.67
C GLN A 65 0.24 19.10 -15.36
N ALA A 66 -0.92 19.21 -14.69
CA ALA A 66 -2.22 18.87 -15.27
C ALA A 66 -2.76 19.98 -16.21
N GLY A 67 -2.14 21.14 -16.26
CA GLY A 67 -2.67 22.31 -16.97
C GLY A 67 -4.00 22.79 -16.40
N CYS A 68 -4.20 22.65 -15.08
CA CYS A 68 -5.41 22.97 -14.38
C CYS A 68 -5.21 24.07 -13.32
N ASP A 69 -6.27 24.80 -13.03
CA ASP A 69 -6.41 25.60 -11.82
C ASP A 69 -7.62 25.11 -11.00
N PHE A 70 -7.90 25.70 -9.86
CA PHE A 70 -9.04 25.30 -9.01
C PHE A 70 -10.41 25.42 -9.70
N LYS A 71 -10.54 26.28 -10.72
CA LYS A 71 -11.79 26.46 -11.48
C LYS A 71 -12.07 25.29 -12.44
N ASN A 72 -11.03 24.52 -12.76
CA ASN A 72 -11.14 23.37 -13.66
C ASN A 72 -11.41 22.06 -12.90
N LEU A 73 -11.46 22.10 -11.56
CA LEU A 73 -11.69 20.94 -10.72
C LEU A 73 -13.17 20.80 -10.36
N ASP A 74 -13.59 19.57 -10.17
CA ASP A 74 -14.94 19.23 -9.74
C ASP A 74 -15.02 18.86 -8.26
N ALA A 75 -13.89 18.41 -7.65
CA ALA A 75 -13.81 18.04 -6.25
C ALA A 75 -12.36 18.01 -5.72
N ILE A 76 -12.24 18.01 -4.40
CA ILE A 76 -10.99 17.79 -3.67
C ILE A 76 -11.12 16.48 -2.90
N ALA A 77 -10.11 15.61 -3.01
CA ALA A 77 -10.05 14.36 -2.29
C ALA A 77 -8.84 14.29 -1.36
N VAL A 78 -8.99 13.61 -0.24
CA VAL A 78 -7.90 13.45 0.72
C VAL A 78 -7.98 12.12 1.45
N THR A 79 -6.82 11.50 1.65
CA THR A 79 -6.72 10.37 2.56
C THR A 79 -6.90 10.86 3.99
N PHE A 80 -7.94 10.30 4.67
CA PHE A 80 -8.25 10.69 6.05
C PHE A 80 -8.00 9.55 7.06
N ALA A 81 -7.92 8.30 6.59
CA ALA A 81 -7.74 7.09 7.37
C ALA A 81 -7.30 5.89 6.51
N PRO A 82 -6.66 4.86 7.10
CA PRO A 82 -5.81 4.91 8.27
C PRO A 82 -4.44 5.51 7.96
N GLY A 83 -3.66 5.85 9.01
CA GLY A 83 -2.30 6.35 8.85
C GLY A 83 -1.77 7.04 10.12
N LEU A 84 -0.61 7.69 9.99
CA LEU A 84 -0.03 8.50 11.05
C LEU A 84 -0.91 9.74 11.27
N VAL A 85 -1.53 9.85 12.45
CA VAL A 85 -2.55 10.86 12.70
C VAL A 85 -2.06 12.29 12.46
N GLY A 86 -0.84 12.63 12.87
CA GLY A 86 -0.27 13.96 12.64
C GLY A 86 -0.05 14.25 11.14
N ALA A 87 0.38 13.26 10.38
CA ALA A 87 0.57 13.36 8.94
C ALA A 87 -0.78 13.50 8.20
N LEU A 88 -1.76 12.64 8.52
CA LEU A 88 -3.12 12.74 7.98
C LEU A 88 -3.76 14.11 8.26
N LEU A 89 -3.58 14.66 9.46
CA LEU A 89 -4.12 15.98 9.82
C LEU A 89 -3.61 17.09 8.90
N VAL A 90 -2.37 17.02 8.44
CA VAL A 90 -1.83 18.02 7.49
C VAL A 90 -2.62 17.97 6.18
N GLY A 91 -2.76 16.79 5.57
CA GLY A 91 -3.52 16.61 4.32
C GLY A 91 -4.98 17.00 4.46
N VAL A 92 -5.64 16.50 5.52
CA VAL A 92 -7.06 16.78 5.79
C VAL A 92 -7.32 18.28 5.94
N ASN A 93 -6.53 19.00 6.74
CA ASN A 93 -6.74 20.44 6.93
C ASN A 93 -6.40 21.24 5.66
N TYR A 94 -5.37 20.83 4.92
CA TYR A 94 -5.04 21.44 3.65
C TYR A 94 -6.17 21.27 2.62
N ALA A 95 -6.71 20.05 2.47
CA ALA A 95 -7.83 19.76 1.57
C ALA A 95 -9.10 20.51 1.96
N LYS A 96 -9.42 20.61 3.27
CA LYS A 96 -10.54 21.43 3.77
C LYS A 96 -10.39 22.90 3.39
N GLY A 97 -9.18 23.45 3.57
CA GLY A 97 -8.91 24.85 3.21
C GLY A 97 -9.16 25.12 1.72
N ILE A 98 -8.71 24.22 0.83
CA ILE A 98 -8.97 24.34 -0.61
C ILE A 98 -10.45 24.16 -0.92
N SER A 99 -11.07 23.10 -0.39
CA SER A 99 -12.51 22.82 -0.58
C SER A 99 -13.37 24.03 -0.21
N TYR A 100 -13.12 24.61 0.96
CA TYR A 100 -13.84 25.81 1.44
C TYR A 100 -13.61 27.02 0.54
N SER A 101 -12.34 27.31 0.20
CA SER A 101 -12.00 28.53 -0.58
C SER A 101 -12.49 28.44 -2.04
N ALA A 102 -12.49 27.26 -2.62
CA ALA A 102 -12.90 27.03 -4.00
C ALA A 102 -14.39 26.66 -4.14
N GLY A 103 -15.10 26.42 -3.04
CA GLY A 103 -16.51 25.98 -3.05
C GLY A 103 -16.70 24.60 -3.66
N LEU A 104 -15.70 23.71 -3.53
CA LEU A 104 -15.70 22.37 -4.12
C LEU A 104 -16.03 21.30 -3.06
N PRO A 105 -16.73 20.21 -3.43
CA PRO A 105 -16.98 19.09 -2.54
C PRO A 105 -15.68 18.46 -2.05
N LEU A 106 -15.67 18.03 -0.77
CA LEU A 106 -14.57 17.31 -0.13
C LEU A 106 -14.90 15.82 -0.09
N ILE A 107 -13.99 14.99 -0.60
CA ILE A 107 -14.17 13.54 -0.68
C ILE A 107 -13.18 12.87 0.28
N PRO A 108 -13.68 12.22 1.36
CA PRO A 108 -12.84 11.44 2.25
C PRO A 108 -12.46 10.12 1.56
N VAL A 109 -11.19 9.74 1.60
CA VAL A 109 -10.71 8.49 1.00
C VAL A 109 -9.99 7.64 2.04
N HIS A 110 -10.35 6.37 2.07
CA HIS A 110 -9.66 5.39 2.89
C HIS A 110 -8.39 4.89 2.17
N HIS A 111 -7.23 5.01 2.82
CA HIS A 111 -5.91 4.69 2.26
C HIS A 111 -5.83 3.29 1.61
N ILE A 112 -6.37 2.26 2.28
CA ILE A 112 -6.33 0.89 1.76
C ILE A 112 -7.25 0.73 0.54
N ARG A 113 -8.41 1.40 0.50
CA ARG A 113 -9.27 1.44 -0.69
C ARG A 113 -8.55 2.11 -1.87
N ALA A 114 -7.79 3.19 -1.59
CA ALA A 114 -6.98 3.85 -2.59
C ALA A 114 -5.93 2.91 -3.19
N HIS A 115 -5.20 2.14 -2.38
CA HIS A 115 -4.27 1.13 -2.90
C HIS A 115 -4.94 0.13 -3.85
N ILE A 116 -6.15 -0.33 -3.53
CA ILE A 116 -6.93 -1.21 -4.43
C ILE A 116 -7.24 -0.49 -5.73
N ALA A 117 -7.66 0.79 -5.66
CA ALA A 117 -8.02 1.60 -6.80
C ALA A 117 -6.85 1.93 -7.75
N ALA A 118 -5.58 1.80 -7.31
CA ALA A 118 -4.41 1.88 -8.18
C ALA A 118 -4.50 0.91 -9.37
N ASN A 119 -5.18 -0.24 -9.18
CA ASN A 119 -5.41 -1.20 -10.26
C ASN A 119 -6.36 -0.65 -11.33
N TYR A 120 -7.31 0.21 -11.00
CA TYR A 120 -8.23 0.81 -11.97
C TYR A 120 -7.53 1.78 -12.94
N ILE A 121 -6.41 2.37 -12.49
CA ILE A 121 -5.56 3.21 -13.35
C ILE A 121 -4.79 2.36 -14.34
N THR A 122 -4.15 1.29 -13.85
CA THR A 122 -3.34 0.39 -14.69
C THR A 122 -4.21 -0.45 -15.62
N HIS A 123 -5.39 -0.86 -15.16
CA HIS A 123 -6.30 -1.77 -15.83
C HIS A 123 -7.71 -1.16 -15.94
N PRO A 124 -7.96 -0.30 -16.94
CA PRO A 124 -9.26 0.34 -17.11
C PRO A 124 -10.43 -0.64 -17.29
N GLU A 125 -10.14 -1.88 -17.68
CA GLU A 125 -11.15 -2.93 -17.82
C GLU A 125 -11.50 -3.66 -16.52
N LEU A 126 -10.73 -3.44 -15.43
CA LEU A 126 -11.02 -4.07 -14.14
C LEU A 126 -12.29 -3.49 -13.53
N VAL A 127 -13.23 -4.37 -13.24
CA VAL A 127 -14.49 -4.05 -12.57
C VAL A 127 -14.74 -5.04 -11.44
N PRO A 128 -15.35 -4.61 -10.32
CA PRO A 128 -15.81 -5.54 -9.27
C PRO A 128 -16.91 -6.49 -9.78
N PRO A 129 -17.10 -7.68 -9.17
CA PRO A 129 -16.40 -8.15 -7.97
C PRO A 129 -15.06 -8.84 -8.25
N PHE A 130 -14.12 -8.75 -7.29
CA PHE A 130 -12.85 -9.49 -7.33
C PHE A 130 -12.25 -9.65 -5.92
N ILE A 131 -11.27 -10.55 -5.77
CA ILE A 131 -10.46 -10.67 -4.55
C ILE A 131 -9.20 -9.81 -4.71
N CYS A 132 -8.84 -9.07 -3.66
CA CYS A 132 -7.62 -8.29 -3.63
C CYS A 132 -6.73 -8.69 -2.44
N LEU A 133 -5.47 -8.99 -2.71
CA LEU A 133 -4.44 -9.06 -1.68
C LEU A 133 -3.78 -7.69 -1.55
N VAL A 134 -4.02 -7.01 -0.44
CA VAL A 134 -3.32 -5.77 -0.10
C VAL A 134 -2.16 -6.07 0.82
N VAL A 135 -0.94 -5.76 0.39
CA VAL A 135 0.29 -5.97 1.16
C VAL A 135 1.18 -4.73 1.13
N SER A 136 1.44 -4.17 2.31
CA SER A 136 2.26 -2.96 2.49
C SER A 136 3.14 -3.07 3.74
N GLY A 137 3.81 -1.98 4.11
CA GLY A 137 4.56 -1.89 5.36
C GLY A 137 3.69 -2.10 6.60
N GLY A 138 2.47 -1.57 6.60
CA GLY A 138 1.55 -1.63 7.75
C GLY A 138 0.38 -2.61 7.61
N HIS A 139 0.12 -3.14 6.42
CA HIS A 139 -1.10 -3.92 6.16
C HIS A 139 -0.82 -5.21 5.38
N SER A 140 -1.52 -6.28 5.76
CA SER A 140 -1.58 -7.54 5.00
C SER A 140 -3.00 -8.08 5.11
N HIS A 141 -3.82 -7.84 4.07
CA HIS A 141 -5.24 -8.15 4.04
C HIS A 141 -5.63 -8.91 2.78
N ILE A 142 -6.52 -9.89 2.92
CA ILE A 142 -7.30 -10.46 1.80
C ILE A 142 -8.67 -9.81 1.86
N ILE A 143 -9.05 -9.12 0.79
CA ILE A 143 -10.26 -8.31 0.71
C ILE A 143 -11.11 -8.78 -0.45
N GLU A 144 -12.38 -9.00 -0.20
CA GLU A 144 -13.40 -9.12 -1.24
C GLU A 144 -13.87 -7.73 -1.61
N VAL A 145 -13.66 -7.35 -2.85
CA VAL A 145 -14.16 -6.10 -3.45
C VAL A 145 -15.48 -6.43 -4.14
N LYS A 146 -16.59 -6.06 -3.52
CA LYS A 146 -17.95 -6.38 -4.00
C LYS A 146 -18.42 -5.41 -5.07
N ASP A 147 -18.13 -4.14 -4.82
CA ASP A 147 -18.33 -3.03 -5.73
C ASP A 147 -17.24 -1.97 -5.46
N TYR A 148 -17.28 -0.82 -6.12
CA TYR A 148 -16.23 0.21 -6.01
C TYR A 148 -16.12 0.86 -4.63
N THR A 149 -17.11 0.71 -3.75
CA THR A 149 -17.17 1.26 -2.38
C THR A 149 -17.49 0.19 -1.33
N GLY A 150 -17.83 -1.02 -1.75
CA GLY A 150 -18.20 -2.15 -0.92
C GLY A 150 -17.08 -3.17 -0.75
N PHE A 151 -16.52 -3.24 0.46
CA PHE A 151 -15.38 -4.09 0.80
C PHE A 151 -15.71 -5.02 1.96
N SER A 152 -15.14 -6.22 1.96
CA SER A 152 -15.21 -7.17 3.09
C SER A 152 -13.84 -7.77 3.34
N VAL A 153 -13.40 -7.76 4.60
CA VAL A 153 -12.15 -8.40 4.99
C VAL A 153 -12.37 -9.91 5.14
N ILE A 154 -11.70 -10.72 4.30
CA ILE A 154 -11.69 -12.19 4.38
C ILE A 154 -10.62 -12.65 5.37
N GLY A 155 -9.42 -12.04 5.31
CA GLY A 155 -8.30 -12.36 6.18
C GLY A 155 -7.40 -11.15 6.38
N ARG A 156 -6.71 -11.11 7.53
CA ARG A 156 -5.80 -10.03 7.89
C ARG A 156 -4.65 -10.53 8.73
N THR A 157 -3.57 -9.76 8.80
CA THR A 157 -2.53 -10.08 9.77
C THR A 157 -3.01 -9.84 11.21
N ARG A 158 -2.54 -10.69 12.12
CA ARG A 158 -2.81 -10.62 13.56
C ARG A 158 -1.68 -9.95 14.35
N ASP A 159 -0.56 -9.71 13.68
CA ASP A 159 0.65 -9.11 14.26
C ASP A 159 1.36 -8.21 13.23
N ASP A 160 2.66 -8.39 12.98
CA ASP A 160 3.40 -7.62 11.99
C ASP A 160 2.78 -7.78 10.57
N ALA A 161 2.91 -6.76 9.74
CA ALA A 161 2.61 -6.88 8.31
C ALA A 161 3.78 -7.54 7.55
N ALA A 162 3.51 -8.05 6.36
CA ALA A 162 4.53 -8.69 5.51
C ALA A 162 5.68 -7.73 5.18
N GLY A 163 5.38 -6.48 4.84
CA GLY A 163 6.40 -5.46 4.55
C GLY A 163 7.23 -5.13 5.78
N GLU A 164 6.62 -4.94 6.94
CA GLU A 164 7.33 -4.70 8.20
C GLU A 164 8.28 -5.85 8.56
N ALA A 165 7.85 -7.10 8.35
CA ALA A 165 8.69 -8.27 8.57
C ALA A 165 9.89 -8.30 7.62
N MET A 166 9.69 -7.91 6.35
CA MET A 166 10.78 -7.77 5.36
C MET A 166 11.74 -6.64 5.72
N ASP A 167 11.22 -5.48 6.14
CA ASP A 167 12.05 -4.33 6.55
C ASP A 167 12.92 -4.66 7.76
N LYS A 168 12.38 -5.35 8.76
CA LYS A 168 13.13 -5.79 9.94
C LYS A 168 14.23 -6.82 9.60
N ALA A 169 13.95 -7.76 8.70
CA ALA A 169 14.95 -8.71 8.20
C ALA A 169 16.05 -8.00 7.41
N ALA A 170 15.70 -7.09 6.51
CA ALA A 170 16.63 -6.28 5.73
C ALA A 170 17.56 -5.45 6.62
N ARG A 171 17.01 -4.77 7.63
CA ARG A 171 17.79 -3.99 8.62
C ARG A 171 18.77 -4.87 9.36
N ALA A 172 18.39 -6.07 9.78
CA ALA A 172 19.28 -7.00 10.48
C ALA A 172 20.46 -7.48 9.61
N LEU A 173 20.26 -7.54 8.29
CA LEU A 173 21.30 -7.79 7.28
C LEU A 173 22.18 -6.57 6.99
N GLY A 174 21.86 -5.39 7.52
CA GLY A 174 22.56 -4.14 7.25
C GLY A 174 22.12 -3.43 5.97
N LEU A 175 20.98 -3.80 5.40
CA LEU A 175 20.42 -3.11 4.24
C LEU A 175 19.71 -1.81 4.68
N PRO A 176 19.76 -0.74 3.86
CA PRO A 176 19.11 0.54 4.17
C PRO A 176 17.59 0.47 4.07
N TYR A 177 16.92 1.48 4.62
CA TYR A 177 15.49 1.72 4.41
C TYR A 177 15.23 2.29 2.99
N PRO A 178 14.13 1.92 2.30
CA PRO A 178 13.09 0.93 2.63
C PRO A 178 13.61 -0.52 2.48
N GLY A 179 13.50 -1.28 3.57
CA GLY A 179 14.12 -2.59 3.68
C GLY A 179 13.58 -3.61 2.68
N GLY A 180 12.27 -3.67 2.48
CA GLY A 180 11.63 -4.62 1.56
C GLY A 180 12.10 -4.45 0.11
N LEU A 181 12.22 -3.20 -0.37
CA LEU A 181 12.73 -2.89 -1.70
C LEU A 181 14.21 -3.27 -1.84
N ASN A 182 15.03 -2.92 -0.85
CA ASN A 182 16.45 -3.21 -0.87
C ASN A 182 16.72 -4.71 -0.72
N LEU A 183 15.89 -5.43 0.04
CA LEU A 183 15.96 -6.89 0.14
C LEU A 183 15.62 -7.56 -1.19
N ASP A 184 14.59 -7.08 -1.91
CA ASP A 184 14.23 -7.59 -3.24
C ASP A 184 15.39 -7.41 -4.23
N ARG A 185 15.96 -6.20 -4.29
CA ARG A 185 17.13 -5.90 -5.13
C ARG A 185 18.34 -6.75 -4.77
N ALA A 186 18.67 -6.87 -3.49
CA ALA A 186 19.80 -7.65 -3.01
C ALA A 186 19.62 -9.15 -3.23
N SER A 187 18.37 -9.64 -3.26
CA SER A 187 18.06 -11.05 -3.48
C SER A 187 18.36 -11.53 -4.91
N GLY A 188 18.32 -10.65 -5.90
CA GLY A 188 18.72 -10.89 -7.29
C GLY A 188 18.57 -12.34 -7.76
N ASP A 189 19.72 -12.96 -8.13
CA ASP A 189 19.80 -14.37 -8.56
C ASP A 189 20.04 -15.36 -7.40
N GLY A 190 19.89 -14.91 -6.15
CA GLY A 190 20.07 -15.74 -4.96
C GLY A 190 19.20 -17.00 -4.97
N ASN A 191 19.73 -18.07 -4.38
CA ASN A 191 19.06 -19.36 -4.27
C ASN A 191 17.89 -19.29 -3.26
N PRO A 192 16.63 -19.45 -3.70
CA PRO A 192 15.46 -19.33 -2.83
C PRO A 192 15.26 -20.53 -1.89
N ASN A 193 16.15 -21.53 -1.92
CA ASN A 193 16.11 -22.71 -1.06
C ASN A 193 17.34 -22.84 -0.17
N ALA A 194 18.20 -21.82 -0.10
CA ALA A 194 19.43 -21.84 0.72
C ALA A 194 19.11 -21.79 2.23
N PHE A 195 18.01 -21.10 2.60
CA PHE A 195 17.56 -21.01 3.99
C PHE A 195 16.12 -21.52 4.12
N SER A 196 15.82 -22.19 5.24
CA SER A 196 14.48 -22.69 5.55
C SER A 196 13.85 -21.84 6.63
N PHE A 197 12.61 -21.38 6.38
CA PHE A 197 11.82 -20.60 7.33
C PHE A 197 10.54 -21.33 7.71
N PRO A 198 10.01 -21.09 8.93
CA PRO A 198 8.78 -21.73 9.38
C PRO A 198 7.58 -21.33 8.50
N ARG A 199 6.58 -22.21 8.50
CA ARG A 199 5.28 -21.92 7.88
C ARG A 199 4.29 -21.56 8.97
N PRO A 200 3.97 -20.27 9.19
CA PRO A 200 3.05 -19.86 10.25
C PRO A 200 1.65 -20.42 10.04
N ARG A 201 0.94 -20.57 11.15
CA ARG A 201 -0.51 -20.88 11.18
C ARG A 201 -1.16 -19.99 12.21
N VAL A 202 -2.37 -19.50 11.91
CA VAL A 202 -3.19 -18.73 12.85
C VAL A 202 -4.30 -19.64 13.34
N GLU A 203 -4.36 -19.85 14.65
CA GLU A 203 -5.45 -20.62 15.24
C GLU A 203 -6.80 -19.91 15.04
N GLY A 204 -7.82 -20.69 14.71
CA GLY A 204 -9.18 -20.18 14.54
C GLY A 204 -9.43 -19.41 13.24
N SER A 205 -8.45 -19.30 12.34
CA SER A 205 -8.63 -18.69 11.02
C SER A 205 -7.80 -19.38 9.94
N GLU A 206 -8.45 -19.65 8.80
CA GLU A 206 -7.76 -20.21 7.63
C GLU A 206 -7.17 -19.17 6.70
N PHE A 207 -7.58 -17.90 6.84
CA PHE A 207 -7.25 -16.80 5.92
C PHE A 207 -6.35 -15.75 6.55
N ASP A 208 -6.30 -15.68 7.89
CA ASP A 208 -5.48 -14.71 8.58
C ASP A 208 -3.98 -15.02 8.48
N PHE A 209 -3.18 -13.99 8.69
CA PHE A 209 -1.73 -14.07 8.64
C PHE A 209 -1.10 -13.80 10.02
N SER A 210 0.12 -14.30 10.18
CA SER A 210 1.04 -13.94 11.27
C SER A 210 2.46 -13.95 10.71
N PHE A 211 3.16 -12.83 10.81
CA PHE A 211 4.53 -12.68 10.30
C PHE A 211 5.58 -12.61 11.42
N SER A 212 5.17 -12.47 12.67
CA SER A 212 6.10 -12.37 13.81
C SER A 212 6.99 -13.61 13.96
N GLY A 213 6.47 -14.81 13.66
CA GLY A 213 7.27 -16.04 13.63
C GLY A 213 8.31 -16.07 12.52
N LEU A 214 7.96 -15.61 11.31
CA LEU A 214 8.89 -15.48 10.18
C LEU A 214 9.98 -14.44 10.48
N LYS A 215 9.59 -13.27 11.01
CA LYS A 215 10.52 -12.23 11.47
C LYS A 215 11.50 -12.78 12.50
N THR A 216 11.02 -13.44 13.54
CA THR A 216 11.85 -14.00 14.61
C THR A 216 12.82 -15.04 14.08
N ALA A 217 12.38 -15.93 13.19
CA ALA A 217 13.24 -16.93 12.55
C ALA A 217 14.37 -16.27 11.72
N ALA A 218 14.04 -15.23 10.94
CA ALA A 218 15.02 -14.47 10.18
C ALA A 218 16.08 -13.83 11.10
N LEU A 219 15.64 -13.12 12.14
CA LEU A 219 16.54 -12.48 13.11
C LEU A 219 17.43 -13.49 13.84
N ASN A 220 16.87 -14.63 14.25
CA ASN A 220 17.64 -15.69 14.91
C ASN A 220 18.70 -16.29 13.98
N THR A 221 18.37 -16.54 12.71
CA THR A 221 19.33 -17.03 11.71
C THR A 221 20.48 -16.05 11.54
N ILE A 222 20.19 -14.75 11.38
CA ILE A 222 21.21 -13.71 11.21
C ILE A 222 22.09 -13.58 12.47
N ASN A 223 21.48 -13.56 13.66
CA ASN A 223 22.21 -13.43 14.91
C ASN A 223 23.08 -14.67 15.20
N SER A 224 22.57 -15.87 14.92
CA SER A 224 23.36 -17.12 15.07
C SER A 224 24.59 -17.11 14.17
N ALA A 225 24.46 -16.71 12.92
CA ALA A 225 25.59 -16.59 12.01
C ALA A 225 26.63 -15.55 12.51
N LYS A 226 26.15 -14.38 12.97
CA LYS A 226 27.04 -13.36 13.58
C LYS A 226 27.80 -13.89 14.78
N GLN A 227 27.14 -14.62 15.69
CA GLN A 227 27.80 -15.23 16.87
C GLN A 227 28.85 -16.26 16.52
N LYS A 228 28.62 -17.00 15.42
CA LYS A 228 29.57 -18.02 14.92
C LYS A 228 30.66 -17.45 14.00
N ASN A 229 30.62 -16.13 13.71
CA ASN A 229 31.46 -15.48 12.71
C ASN A 229 31.27 -16.09 11.29
N GLU A 230 30.09 -16.62 11.00
CA GLU A 230 29.73 -17.12 9.68
C GLU A 230 29.18 -15.98 8.81
N LYS A 231 29.55 -15.93 7.54
CA LYS A 231 29.02 -14.98 6.59
C LYS A 231 27.67 -15.50 6.04
N ILE A 232 26.66 -14.65 6.09
CA ILE A 232 25.41 -14.90 5.38
C ILE A 232 25.55 -14.33 3.97
N ASP A 233 25.26 -15.14 2.97
CA ASP A 233 25.02 -14.63 1.62
C ASP A 233 23.68 -13.89 1.62
N VAL A 234 23.74 -12.57 1.37
CA VAL A 234 22.56 -11.68 1.43
C VAL A 234 21.57 -11.98 0.30
N ALA A 235 22.08 -12.38 -0.88
CA ALA A 235 21.24 -12.73 -2.02
C ALA A 235 20.44 -14.01 -1.74
N ASP A 236 21.11 -15.05 -1.27
CA ASP A 236 20.48 -16.32 -0.91
C ASP A 236 19.48 -16.19 0.24
N PHE A 237 19.88 -15.43 1.28
CA PHE A 237 18.99 -15.19 2.42
C PHE A 237 17.75 -14.41 1.98
N GLY A 238 17.93 -13.30 1.25
CA GLY A 238 16.83 -12.48 0.74
C GLY A 238 15.89 -13.29 -0.15
N ALA A 239 16.43 -14.06 -1.08
CA ALA A 239 15.67 -14.93 -1.97
C ALA A 239 14.83 -15.95 -1.21
N SER A 240 15.42 -16.62 -0.21
CA SER A 240 14.74 -17.62 0.62
C SER A 240 13.66 -17.01 1.50
N TYR A 241 13.94 -15.83 2.09
CA TYR A 241 13.00 -15.15 2.97
C TYR A 241 11.78 -14.61 2.21
N ILE A 242 12.01 -13.92 1.07
CA ILE A 242 10.93 -13.42 0.22
C ILE A 242 10.09 -14.60 -0.32
N LYS A 243 10.73 -15.72 -0.68
CA LYS A 243 10.01 -16.93 -1.07
C LYS A 243 9.10 -17.43 0.04
N ALA A 244 9.60 -17.53 1.28
CA ALA A 244 8.81 -17.99 2.42
C ALA A 244 7.58 -17.10 2.67
N VAL A 245 7.76 -15.77 2.64
CA VAL A 245 6.66 -14.79 2.75
C VAL A 245 5.68 -14.95 1.60
N SER A 246 6.16 -15.03 0.36
CA SER A 246 5.32 -15.13 -0.84
C SER A 246 4.53 -16.45 -0.87
N ASP A 247 5.16 -17.57 -0.50
CA ASP A 247 4.50 -18.87 -0.41
C ASP A 247 3.40 -18.89 0.66
N TYR A 248 3.63 -18.21 1.78
CA TYR A 248 2.64 -18.09 2.86
C TYR A 248 1.45 -17.25 2.44
N LEU A 249 1.69 -16.07 1.85
CA LEU A 249 0.62 -15.22 1.30
C LEU A 249 -0.19 -15.97 0.23
N ALA A 250 0.49 -16.60 -0.73
CA ALA A 250 -0.14 -17.32 -1.83
C ALA A 250 -1.05 -18.44 -1.36
N LYS A 251 -0.63 -19.21 -0.34
CA LYS A 251 -1.42 -20.30 0.22
C LYS A 251 -2.76 -19.86 0.80
N ASN A 252 -2.77 -18.76 1.57
CA ASN A 252 -4.01 -18.26 2.19
C ASN A 252 -4.90 -17.57 1.15
N VAL A 253 -4.31 -16.83 0.19
CA VAL A 253 -5.05 -16.23 -0.93
C VAL A 253 -5.69 -17.31 -1.80
N GLU A 254 -4.96 -18.37 -2.12
CA GLU A 254 -5.51 -19.50 -2.90
C GLU A 254 -6.75 -20.09 -2.27
N LYS A 255 -6.73 -20.32 -0.96
CA LYS A 255 -7.89 -20.77 -0.21
C LYS A 255 -9.05 -19.77 -0.29
N ALA A 256 -8.77 -18.48 -0.08
CA ALA A 256 -9.79 -17.44 -0.11
C ALA A 256 -10.46 -17.33 -1.48
N VAL A 257 -9.68 -17.34 -2.56
CA VAL A 257 -10.19 -17.30 -3.94
C VAL A 257 -11.03 -18.54 -4.25
N LYS A 258 -10.56 -19.74 -3.87
CA LYS A 258 -11.33 -20.98 -4.07
C LYS A 258 -12.66 -20.97 -3.29
N ASN A 259 -12.67 -20.47 -2.05
CA ASN A 259 -13.87 -20.37 -1.24
C ASN A 259 -14.88 -19.34 -1.76
N SER A 260 -14.39 -18.22 -2.30
CA SER A 260 -15.27 -17.19 -2.86
C SER A 260 -15.89 -17.57 -4.21
N GLY A 261 -15.29 -18.53 -4.93
CA GLY A 261 -15.64 -18.86 -6.31
C GLY A 261 -15.27 -17.79 -7.34
N CYS A 262 -14.65 -16.69 -6.91
CA CYS A 262 -14.21 -15.62 -7.79
C CYS A 262 -12.91 -16.02 -8.50
N LYS A 263 -12.83 -15.84 -9.82
CA LYS A 263 -11.64 -16.15 -10.61
C LYS A 263 -10.79 -14.94 -10.96
N VAL A 264 -11.02 -13.82 -10.30
CA VAL A 264 -10.30 -12.56 -10.51
C VAL A 264 -9.56 -12.18 -9.23
N LEU A 265 -8.25 -12.04 -9.33
CA LEU A 265 -7.37 -11.65 -8.25
C LEU A 265 -6.62 -10.36 -8.61
N ALA A 266 -6.56 -9.41 -7.69
CA ALA A 266 -5.70 -8.24 -7.79
C ALA A 266 -4.69 -8.22 -6.64
N LEU A 267 -3.52 -7.61 -6.86
CA LEU A 267 -2.57 -7.25 -5.82
C LEU A 267 -2.57 -5.74 -5.63
N ALA A 268 -2.28 -5.27 -4.41
CA ALA A 268 -2.18 -3.85 -4.10
C ALA A 268 -1.20 -3.60 -2.94
N GLY A 269 -0.76 -2.35 -2.78
CA GLY A 269 0.16 -1.93 -1.74
C GLY A 269 1.64 -2.06 -2.12
N GLY A 270 2.52 -1.42 -1.34
CA GLY A 270 3.96 -1.29 -1.67
C GLY A 270 4.68 -2.62 -1.88
N VAL A 271 4.34 -3.67 -1.12
CA VAL A 271 4.93 -5.01 -1.28
C VAL A 271 4.50 -5.70 -2.59
N ALA A 272 3.38 -5.27 -3.20
CA ALA A 272 2.98 -5.76 -4.53
C ALA A 272 3.96 -5.36 -5.66
N ALA A 273 4.92 -4.47 -5.39
CA ALA A 273 6.03 -4.16 -6.30
C ALA A 273 7.12 -5.25 -6.30
N ASN A 274 7.19 -6.08 -5.26
CA ASN A 274 8.23 -7.10 -5.10
C ASN A 274 8.23 -8.10 -6.27
N SER A 275 9.38 -8.27 -6.90
CA SER A 275 9.53 -9.05 -8.14
C SER A 275 9.20 -10.53 -7.97
N ARG A 276 9.63 -11.14 -6.85
CA ARG A 276 9.40 -12.55 -6.55
C ARG A 276 7.94 -12.81 -6.15
N LEU A 277 7.33 -11.87 -5.42
CA LEU A 277 5.90 -11.93 -5.10
C LEU A 277 5.05 -11.90 -6.38
N ARG A 278 5.31 -10.95 -7.28
CA ARG A 278 4.61 -10.86 -8.57
C ARG A 278 4.72 -12.15 -9.37
N ARG A 279 5.93 -12.72 -9.49
CA ARG A 279 6.15 -14.01 -10.15
C ARG A 279 5.34 -15.13 -9.51
N LYS A 280 5.38 -15.25 -8.18
CA LYS A 280 4.64 -16.27 -7.42
C LYS A 280 3.14 -16.21 -7.70
N PHE A 281 2.55 -15.02 -7.69
CA PHE A 281 1.12 -14.86 -7.95
C PHE A 281 0.75 -15.05 -9.42
N THR A 282 1.64 -14.70 -10.35
CA THR A 282 1.46 -15.03 -11.77
C THR A 282 1.42 -16.54 -11.99
N GLU A 283 2.36 -17.27 -11.40
CA GLU A 283 2.39 -18.73 -11.46
C GLU A 283 1.13 -19.36 -10.85
N LEU A 284 0.72 -18.88 -9.65
CA LEU A 284 -0.49 -19.34 -8.97
C LEU A 284 -1.75 -19.16 -9.83
N CYS A 285 -1.92 -17.97 -10.41
CA CYS A 285 -3.08 -17.65 -11.23
C CYS A 285 -3.11 -18.49 -12.53
N ASN A 286 -1.96 -18.65 -13.18
CA ASN A 286 -1.85 -19.51 -14.37
C ASN A 286 -2.20 -20.97 -14.07
N GLN A 287 -1.76 -21.51 -12.92
CA GLN A 287 -2.07 -22.89 -12.50
C GLN A 287 -3.54 -23.13 -12.20
N ASN A 288 -4.28 -22.09 -11.77
CA ASN A 288 -5.67 -22.20 -11.38
C ASN A 288 -6.66 -21.60 -12.42
N ASP A 289 -6.18 -21.12 -13.56
CA ASP A 289 -6.97 -20.42 -14.58
C ASP A 289 -7.72 -19.19 -14.00
N TRP A 290 -6.99 -18.36 -13.25
CA TRP A 290 -7.47 -17.11 -12.70
C TRP A 290 -6.89 -15.92 -13.44
N LYS A 291 -7.69 -14.84 -13.55
CA LYS A 291 -7.21 -13.57 -14.10
C LYS A 291 -6.51 -12.77 -12.99
N LEU A 292 -5.25 -12.41 -13.23
CA LEU A 292 -4.44 -11.61 -12.29
C LEU A 292 -4.32 -10.17 -12.78
N TYR A 293 -4.52 -9.24 -11.85
CA TYR A 293 -4.28 -7.81 -12.05
C TYR A 293 -3.19 -7.33 -11.11
N LEU A 294 -2.14 -6.73 -11.67
CA LEU A 294 -1.00 -6.19 -10.96
C LEU A 294 -0.87 -4.71 -11.29
N PRO A 295 -0.86 -3.80 -10.30
CA PRO A 295 -0.71 -2.39 -10.60
C PRO A 295 0.69 -2.10 -11.16
N ASP A 296 0.83 -1.03 -11.93
CA ASP A 296 2.14 -0.51 -12.29
C ASP A 296 3.00 -0.34 -11.03
N VAL A 297 4.29 -0.70 -11.13
CA VAL A 297 5.21 -0.64 -9.98
C VAL A 297 5.25 0.76 -9.34
N LYS A 298 5.18 1.82 -10.17
CA LYS A 298 5.14 3.22 -9.72
C LYS A 298 3.87 3.60 -8.92
N LEU A 299 2.79 2.79 -9.03
CA LEU A 299 1.53 3.01 -8.32
C LEU A 299 1.37 2.09 -7.10
N CYS A 300 2.34 1.22 -6.82
CA CYS A 300 2.29 0.34 -5.66
C CYS A 300 2.55 1.07 -4.34
N GLY A 301 3.50 2.03 -4.32
CA GLY A 301 3.77 2.89 -3.15
C GLY A 301 2.70 3.96 -2.96
N ASP A 302 2.82 4.71 -1.86
CA ASP A 302 1.88 5.78 -1.53
C ASP A 302 1.95 6.90 -2.58
N ASN A 303 0.80 7.24 -3.15
CA ASN A 303 0.66 8.26 -4.17
C ASN A 303 -0.76 8.82 -4.19
N ALA A 304 -0.93 10.04 -4.69
CA ALA A 304 -2.24 10.67 -4.74
C ALA A 304 -3.09 10.24 -5.95
N ALA A 305 -2.49 9.64 -6.98
CA ALA A 305 -3.28 9.16 -8.12
C ALA A 305 -4.23 8.02 -7.71
N MET A 306 -3.78 7.12 -6.84
CA MET A 306 -4.63 6.07 -6.27
C MET A 306 -5.77 6.63 -5.42
N VAL A 307 -5.52 7.75 -4.71
CA VAL A 307 -6.54 8.46 -3.92
C VAL A 307 -7.59 9.08 -4.85
N GLY A 308 -7.16 9.75 -5.92
CA GLY A 308 -8.06 10.32 -6.93
C GLY A 308 -8.88 9.26 -7.66
N ALA A 309 -8.29 8.08 -7.90
CA ALA A 309 -9.01 6.96 -8.50
C ALA A 309 -10.15 6.46 -7.60
N GLN A 310 -9.90 6.24 -6.32
CA GLN A 310 -10.94 5.83 -5.37
C GLN A 310 -11.97 6.94 -5.15
N ALA A 311 -11.52 8.18 -5.05
CA ALA A 311 -12.38 9.35 -4.81
C ALA A 311 -13.49 9.50 -5.84
N TYR A 312 -13.21 9.20 -7.11
CA TYR A 312 -14.24 9.22 -8.14
C TYR A 312 -15.43 8.31 -7.80
N TYR A 313 -15.16 7.10 -7.35
CA TYR A 313 -16.22 6.14 -7.00
C TYR A 313 -16.90 6.48 -5.68
N GLU A 314 -16.16 7.00 -4.70
CA GLU A 314 -16.76 7.52 -3.46
C GLU A 314 -17.73 8.68 -3.77
N TYR A 315 -17.34 9.59 -4.66
CA TYR A 315 -18.23 10.69 -5.10
C TYR A 315 -19.47 10.18 -5.82
N GLN A 316 -19.34 9.22 -6.74
CA GLN A 316 -20.48 8.62 -7.45
C GLN A 316 -21.46 7.91 -6.49
N ALA A 317 -20.95 7.39 -5.38
CA ALA A 317 -21.78 6.79 -4.31
C ALA A 317 -22.38 7.82 -3.35
N GLY A 318 -22.08 9.13 -3.52
CA GLY A 318 -22.55 10.19 -2.64
C GLY A 318 -21.73 10.36 -1.35
N ASN A 319 -20.59 9.70 -1.23
CA ASN A 319 -19.72 9.77 -0.06
C ASN A 319 -18.87 11.05 -0.11
N THR A 320 -19.42 12.14 0.41
CA THR A 320 -18.75 13.43 0.58
C THR A 320 -18.74 13.83 2.05
N ALA A 321 -17.79 14.66 2.44
CA ALA A 321 -17.67 15.15 3.80
C ALA A 321 -17.85 16.67 3.86
N ASP A 322 -18.24 17.16 5.01
CA ASP A 322 -18.19 18.57 5.35
C ASP A 322 -16.86 18.96 6.03
N LEU A 323 -16.76 20.18 6.49
CA LEU A 323 -15.55 20.69 7.14
C LEU A 323 -15.31 20.13 8.56
N THR A 324 -16.18 19.27 9.08
CA THR A 324 -15.98 18.55 10.34
C THR A 324 -15.14 17.29 10.16
N LEU A 325 -14.87 16.85 8.90
CA LEU A 325 -13.99 15.71 8.62
C LEU A 325 -12.71 15.78 9.46
N ASN A 326 -12.35 14.68 10.09
CA ASN A 326 -11.14 14.59 10.90
C ASN A 326 -10.30 13.37 10.50
N ALA A 327 -9.00 13.42 10.79
CA ALA A 327 -8.10 12.31 10.59
C ALA A 327 -8.40 11.17 11.58
N CYS A 328 -8.27 9.93 11.10
CA CYS A 328 -8.45 8.74 11.91
C CYS A 328 -7.25 7.80 11.73
N ALA A 329 -6.49 7.56 12.80
CA ALA A 329 -5.28 6.73 12.74
C ALA A 329 -5.58 5.27 12.39
N SER A 330 -6.75 4.76 12.76
CA SER A 330 -7.16 3.37 12.52
C SER A 330 -8.64 3.32 12.16
N LEU A 331 -8.93 2.79 10.99
CA LEU A 331 -10.29 2.58 10.50
C LEU A 331 -10.33 1.27 9.72
N SER A 332 -11.37 0.47 9.91
CA SER A 332 -11.54 -0.73 9.10
C SER A 332 -11.95 -0.38 7.68
N ILE A 333 -11.46 -1.15 6.69
CA ILE A 333 -11.75 -0.87 5.26
C ILE A 333 -13.23 -1.00 4.91
N ASP A 334 -13.97 -1.81 5.64
CA ASP A 334 -15.41 -2.04 5.49
C ASP A 334 -16.28 -1.01 6.24
N ALA A 335 -15.66 -0.08 6.96
CA ALA A 335 -16.39 1.01 7.63
C ALA A 335 -17.10 1.90 6.61
N LYS A 336 -18.31 2.34 6.98
CA LYS A 336 -19.05 3.40 6.26
C LYS A 336 -18.65 4.75 6.85
N PHE A 337 -18.47 5.73 6.02
CA PHE A 337 -18.14 7.10 6.41
C PHE A 337 -18.71 8.10 5.41
#